data_fc4770829d1fc5f03e9322a36f2faf8c
#
_entry.id   fc4770829d1fc5f03e9322a36f2faf8c
#
_cell.length_a   1.000
_cell.length_b   1.000
_cell.length_c   1.000
_cell.angle_alpha   90.00
_cell.angle_beta   90.00
_cell.angle_gamma   90.00
#
_symmetry.space_group_name_H-M   'P 1'
#
loop_
_entity.id
_entity.type
_entity.pdbx_description
1 polymer ?
#
loop_
_entity_poly.entity_id
_entity_poly.type
_entity_poly.pdbx_seq_one_letter_code
_entity_poly.pdbx_strand_id
1 'polypeptide(L)'
;MHVTGLNQKLHNEFYPWFPKGVDQFIEDYYASAANVLVLYGPPGTGKTSFLRHILLSQNINAMVTYDERILKDDEFFINYLTDDEHNALIVEDADVFLAPREDGDNDMMSKFLNVSDGLIKIMNKKMIFTTNISQLSKIDAALLRPGRCFACVEFRELTSQEAGAAALAAGLAPRDWHSQNTWSLAHLFQKPDEPVAKKFRMGFGS
;
A
#
# COMPACT_ATOMS: atom_id res chain seq x y z
N MET A 1 12.46 0.39 13.56
CA MET A 1 12.08 -1.04 13.55
C MET A 1 12.95 -1.76 12.52
N HIS A 2 13.93 -2.56 12.95
CA HIS A 2 14.74 -3.36 12.02
C HIS A 2 13.91 -4.53 11.52
N VAL A 3 13.59 -4.54 10.23
CA VAL A 3 12.88 -5.65 9.57
C VAL A 3 13.94 -6.70 9.18
N THR A 4 14.28 -7.57 10.09
CA THR A 4 15.03 -8.79 9.81
C THR A 4 14.03 -9.93 9.60
N GLY A 5 13.91 -10.40 8.37
CA GLY A 5 13.17 -11.63 8.09
C GLY A 5 12.26 -11.53 6.86
N LEU A 6 12.64 -12.30 5.87
CA LEU A 6 12.05 -12.58 4.57
C LEU A 6 12.66 -11.77 3.41
N ASN A 7 13.84 -12.22 3.01
CA ASN A 7 14.48 -11.89 1.74
C ASN A 7 13.74 -12.63 0.59
N GLN A 8 12.42 -12.47 0.48
CA GLN A 8 11.74 -12.89 -0.74
C GLN A 8 12.01 -11.82 -1.78
N LYS A 9 12.81 -12.19 -2.78
CA LYS A 9 13.03 -11.34 -3.95
C LYS A 9 11.67 -11.01 -4.54
N LEU A 10 11.36 -9.74 -4.64
CA LEU A 10 10.14 -9.29 -5.29
C LEU A 10 10.31 -9.54 -6.81
N HIS A 11 9.31 -10.17 -7.41
CA HIS A 11 9.29 -10.46 -8.84
C HIS A 11 8.27 -9.55 -9.53
N ASN A 12 8.60 -9.05 -10.73
CA ASN A 12 7.68 -8.22 -11.50
C ASN A 12 6.36 -8.94 -11.83
N GLU A 13 6.40 -10.26 -11.94
CA GLU A 13 5.24 -11.11 -12.20
C GLU A 13 4.21 -11.08 -11.06
N PHE A 14 4.59 -10.63 -9.87
CA PHE A 14 3.64 -10.42 -8.76
C PHE A 14 2.76 -9.19 -8.96
N TYR A 15 3.20 -8.27 -9.82
CA TYR A 15 2.56 -6.97 -10.05
C TYR A 15 2.53 -6.64 -11.55
N PRO A 16 1.79 -7.44 -12.35
CA PRO A 16 1.80 -7.34 -13.81
C PRO A 16 1.22 -6.02 -14.36
N TRP A 17 0.64 -5.20 -13.49
CA TRP A 17 0.14 -3.86 -13.85
C TRP A 17 1.22 -2.78 -13.89
N PHE A 18 2.48 -3.10 -13.58
CA PHE A 18 3.61 -2.18 -13.79
C PHE A 18 4.32 -2.50 -15.10
N PRO A 19 4.03 -1.82 -16.21
CA PRO A 19 4.52 -2.20 -17.55
C PRO A 19 6.04 -2.09 -17.71
N LYS A 20 6.68 -1.23 -16.91
CA LYS A 20 8.14 -1.05 -16.90
C LYS A 20 8.80 -1.79 -15.72
N GLY A 21 8.05 -2.57 -14.98
CA GLY A 21 8.47 -3.23 -13.75
C GLY A 21 8.35 -2.36 -12.50
N VAL A 22 8.47 -3.02 -11.36
CA VAL A 22 8.29 -2.44 -10.03
C VAL A 22 9.38 -1.41 -9.71
N ASP A 23 10.64 -1.74 -9.99
CA ASP A 23 11.76 -0.88 -9.62
C ASP A 23 11.69 0.47 -10.37
N GLN A 24 11.38 0.44 -11.67
CA GLN A 24 11.22 1.68 -12.44
C GLN A 24 10.06 2.53 -11.95
N PHE A 25 8.95 1.92 -11.55
CA PHE A 25 7.82 2.66 -10.97
C PHE A 25 8.23 3.36 -9.67
N ILE A 26 9.02 2.69 -8.83
CA ILE A 26 9.53 3.26 -7.58
C ILE A 26 10.48 4.42 -7.85
N GLU A 27 11.41 4.26 -8.79
CA GLU A 27 12.33 5.33 -9.21
C GLU A 27 11.55 6.55 -9.74
N ASP A 28 10.57 6.33 -10.61
CA ASP A 28 9.72 7.40 -11.16
C ASP A 28 8.96 8.13 -10.04
N TYR A 29 8.48 7.41 -9.01
CA TYR A 29 7.83 8.01 -7.85
C TYR A 29 8.78 8.91 -7.04
N TYR A 30 9.99 8.43 -6.75
CA TYR A 30 10.95 9.21 -5.97
C TYR A 30 11.52 10.40 -6.75
N ALA A 31 11.63 10.30 -8.06
CA ALA A 31 12.02 11.41 -8.94
C ALA A 31 10.90 12.44 -9.15
N SER A 32 9.64 12.09 -8.89
CA SER A 32 8.50 12.97 -9.08
C SER A 32 8.43 14.08 -8.03
N ALA A 33 7.96 15.26 -8.45
CA ALA A 33 7.58 16.33 -7.54
C ALA A 33 6.26 16.05 -6.76
N ALA A 34 5.46 15.08 -7.22
CA ALA A 34 4.27 14.63 -6.50
C ALA A 34 4.67 13.68 -5.35
N ASN A 35 4.11 13.93 -4.18
CA ASN A 35 4.59 13.31 -2.94
C ASN A 35 3.72 12.15 -2.45
N VAL A 36 2.49 12.04 -2.93
CA VAL A 36 1.51 11.06 -2.45
C VAL A 36 1.42 9.88 -3.39
N LEU A 37 1.48 8.69 -2.84
CA LEU A 37 1.19 7.42 -3.51
C LEU A 37 0.08 6.69 -2.75
N VAL A 38 -0.96 6.25 -3.44
CA VAL A 38 -2.05 5.47 -2.86
C VAL A 38 -2.06 4.07 -3.46
N LEU A 39 -2.02 3.05 -2.60
CA LEU A 39 -2.13 1.65 -2.96
C LEU A 39 -3.49 1.14 -2.47
N TYR A 40 -4.41 0.84 -3.38
CA TYR A 40 -5.76 0.42 -3.02
C TYR A 40 -6.11 -0.96 -3.60
N GLY A 41 -7.08 -1.63 -3.00
CA GLY A 41 -7.55 -2.95 -3.46
C GLY A 41 -7.68 -3.97 -2.34
N PRO A 42 -8.19 -5.18 -2.64
CA PRO A 42 -8.52 -6.18 -1.63
C PRO A 42 -7.30 -6.63 -0.80
N PRO A 43 -7.53 -7.18 0.39
CA PRO A 43 -6.45 -7.73 1.21
C PRO A 43 -5.80 -8.94 0.52
N GLY A 44 -4.54 -9.21 0.85
CA GLY A 44 -3.79 -10.34 0.30
C GLY A 44 -3.22 -10.14 -1.11
N THR A 45 -3.39 -8.98 -1.73
CA THR A 45 -2.88 -8.66 -3.08
C THR A 45 -1.43 -8.15 -3.09
N GLY A 46 -0.79 -8.05 -1.92
CA GLY A 46 0.64 -7.76 -1.81
C GLY A 46 1.00 -6.30 -1.55
N LYS A 47 0.06 -5.42 -1.17
CA LYS A 47 0.34 -4.00 -0.84
C LYS A 47 1.48 -3.84 0.16
N THR A 48 1.41 -4.51 1.31
CA THR A 48 2.46 -4.45 2.35
C THR A 48 3.80 -5.04 1.87
N SER A 49 3.78 -6.07 1.02
CA SER A 49 5.01 -6.63 0.42
C SER A 49 5.68 -5.63 -0.52
N PHE A 50 4.88 -4.91 -1.30
CA PHE A 50 5.34 -3.84 -2.17
C PHE A 50 5.94 -2.67 -1.36
N LEU A 51 5.29 -2.25 -0.26
CA LEU A 51 5.84 -1.24 0.65
C LEU A 51 7.21 -1.63 1.21
N ARG A 52 7.36 -2.88 1.66
CA ARG A 52 8.65 -3.39 2.14
C ARG A 52 9.73 -3.30 1.07
N HIS A 53 9.37 -3.62 -0.17
CA HIS A 53 10.30 -3.50 -1.28
C HIS A 53 10.72 -2.05 -1.54
N ILE A 54 9.78 -1.09 -1.49
CA ILE A 54 10.09 0.34 -1.57
C ILE A 54 11.13 0.72 -0.51
N LEU A 55 10.89 0.38 0.75
CA LEU A 55 11.77 0.74 1.86
C LEU A 55 13.19 0.18 1.68
N LEU A 56 13.27 -1.07 1.24
CA LEU A 56 14.56 -1.75 1.06
C LEU A 56 15.32 -1.26 -0.18
N SER A 57 14.63 -1.10 -1.32
CA SER A 57 15.26 -0.73 -2.58
C SER A 57 15.79 0.71 -2.58
N GLN A 58 15.11 1.62 -1.90
CA GLN A 58 15.48 3.02 -1.81
C GLN A 58 16.28 3.35 -0.55
N ASN A 59 16.56 2.36 0.32
CA ASN A 59 17.23 2.57 1.61
C ASN A 59 16.61 3.71 2.42
N ILE A 60 15.29 3.69 2.55
CA ILE A 60 14.51 4.78 3.12
C ILE A 60 14.18 4.50 4.58
N ASN A 61 14.41 5.51 5.41
CA ASN A 61 13.86 5.56 6.74
C ASN A 61 12.43 6.09 6.67
N ALA A 62 11.46 5.24 7.01
CA ALA A 62 10.06 5.62 7.02
C ALA A 62 9.47 5.56 8.42
N MET A 63 8.62 6.54 8.72
CA MET A 63 7.68 6.46 9.82
C MET A 63 6.46 5.66 9.35
N VAL A 64 6.08 4.61 10.07
CA VAL A 64 4.94 3.74 9.71
C VAL A 64 3.91 3.79 10.81
N THR A 65 2.65 4.04 10.43
CA THR A 65 1.51 4.01 11.34
C THR A 65 0.35 3.21 10.77
N TYR A 66 -0.41 2.58 11.66
CA TYR A 66 -1.70 1.93 11.39
C TYR A 66 -2.86 2.74 12.01
N ASP A 67 -2.54 3.85 12.69
CA ASP A 67 -3.53 4.73 13.31
C ASP A 67 -3.64 6.02 12.50
N GLU A 68 -4.64 6.08 11.64
CA GLU A 68 -4.89 7.26 10.82
C GLU A 68 -5.27 8.50 11.65
N ARG A 69 -5.70 8.32 12.94
CA ARG A 69 -6.03 9.44 13.82
C ARG A 69 -4.83 10.32 14.13
N ILE A 70 -3.61 9.79 13.99
CA ILE A 70 -2.38 10.57 14.15
C ILE A 70 -2.32 11.73 13.13
N LEU A 71 -3.00 11.59 11.99
CA LEU A 71 -3.08 12.62 10.97
C LEU A 71 -3.97 13.82 11.39
N LYS A 72 -4.69 13.71 12.52
CA LYS A 72 -5.44 14.83 13.13
C LYS A 72 -4.56 15.75 13.96
N ASP A 73 -3.40 15.27 14.36
CA ASP A 73 -2.48 15.96 15.25
C ASP A 73 -1.56 16.89 14.44
N ASP A 74 -1.77 18.20 14.58
CA ASP A 74 -0.97 19.21 13.90
C ASP A 74 0.51 19.14 14.33
N GLU A 75 0.79 18.78 15.60
CA GLU A 75 2.15 18.64 16.14
C GLU A 75 2.86 17.45 15.47
N PHE A 76 2.14 16.35 15.22
CA PHE A 76 2.69 15.23 14.49
C PHE A 76 3.18 15.62 13.09
N PHE A 77 2.40 16.40 12.34
CA PHE A 77 2.79 16.85 11.00
C PHE A 77 4.02 17.76 11.05
N ILE A 78 4.04 18.70 11.99
CA ILE A 78 5.20 19.58 12.17
C ILE A 78 6.44 18.75 12.48
N ASN A 79 6.34 17.82 13.42
CA ASN A 79 7.44 16.93 13.80
C ASN A 79 7.91 16.08 12.62
N TYR A 80 7.00 15.48 11.84
CA TYR A 80 7.36 14.72 10.64
C TYR A 80 8.06 15.59 9.58
N LEU A 81 7.58 16.82 9.36
CA LEU A 81 8.18 17.70 8.37
C LEU A 81 9.57 18.21 8.76
N THR A 82 9.81 18.42 10.05
CA THR A 82 11.09 18.89 10.59
C THR A 82 12.06 17.78 10.95
N ASP A 83 11.62 16.52 10.89
CA ASP A 83 12.43 15.35 11.16
C ASP A 83 13.37 15.06 9.97
N ASP A 84 14.67 15.15 10.18
CA ASP A 84 15.68 14.87 9.15
C ASP A 84 15.98 13.35 8.99
N GLU A 85 15.51 12.52 9.92
CA GLU A 85 15.79 11.08 9.90
C GLU A 85 14.83 10.31 8.99
N HIS A 86 13.55 10.73 8.90
CA HIS A 86 12.52 10.02 8.14
C HIS A 86 12.15 10.77 6.86
N ASN A 87 12.33 10.10 5.74
CA ASN A 87 12.05 10.67 4.41
C ASN A 87 10.65 10.29 3.89
N ALA A 88 10.00 9.31 4.52
CA ALA A 88 8.67 8.86 4.14
C ALA A 88 7.76 8.64 5.35
N LEU A 89 6.46 8.91 5.16
CA LEU A 89 5.39 8.52 6.06
C LEU A 89 4.54 7.46 5.35
N ILE A 90 4.34 6.33 6.01
CA ILE A 90 3.46 5.25 5.55
C ILE A 90 2.29 5.13 6.50
N VAL A 91 1.08 5.22 5.95
CA VAL A 91 -0.16 5.01 6.69
C VAL A 91 -0.85 3.78 6.10
N GLU A 92 -0.85 2.68 6.85
CA GLU A 92 -1.53 1.46 6.42
C GLU A 92 -2.98 1.44 6.91
N ASP A 93 -3.88 0.83 6.08
CA ASP A 93 -5.32 0.70 6.32
C ASP A 93 -6.03 2.06 6.55
N ALA A 94 -5.66 3.07 5.74
CA ALA A 94 -6.16 4.44 5.83
C ALA A 94 -7.56 4.62 5.19
N ASP A 95 -8.48 3.68 5.42
CA ASP A 95 -9.78 3.63 4.75
C ASP A 95 -10.66 4.84 5.05
N VAL A 96 -10.71 5.27 6.32
CA VAL A 96 -11.54 6.41 6.77
C VAL A 96 -10.92 7.73 6.32
N PHE A 97 -9.59 7.83 6.41
CA PHE A 97 -8.86 9.04 5.98
C PHE A 97 -9.02 9.32 4.49
N LEU A 98 -8.98 8.28 3.65
CA LEU A 98 -9.07 8.39 2.20
C LEU A 98 -10.50 8.51 1.67
N ALA A 99 -11.51 8.23 2.50
CA ALA A 99 -12.92 8.30 2.09
C ALA A 99 -13.33 9.72 1.68
N PRO A 100 -14.29 9.87 0.74
CA PRO A 100 -14.83 11.15 0.36
C PRO A 100 -15.39 11.89 1.56
N ARG A 101 -15.28 13.22 1.53
CA ARG A 101 -15.88 14.11 2.54
C ARG A 101 -17.37 14.20 2.30
N GLU A 102 -18.15 13.40 3.00
CA GLU A 102 -19.59 13.58 3.07
C GLU A 102 -19.88 14.55 4.22
N ASP A 103 -20.54 15.68 3.91
CA ASP A 103 -21.08 16.65 4.85
C ASP A 103 -20.08 17.40 5.79
N GLY A 104 -18.93 17.83 5.28
CA GLY A 104 -18.15 18.89 5.94
C GLY A 104 -17.18 18.44 7.05
N ASP A 105 -17.07 17.16 7.35
CA ASP A 105 -16.42 16.68 8.59
C ASP A 105 -15.01 16.06 8.40
N ASN A 106 -14.43 16.07 7.21
CA ASN A 106 -13.06 15.58 7.02
C ASN A 106 -12.03 16.72 7.07
N ASP A 107 -11.93 17.39 8.21
CA ASP A 107 -10.91 18.40 8.51
C ASP A 107 -9.49 17.83 8.33
N MET A 108 -9.29 16.55 8.56
CA MET A 108 -8.01 15.86 8.39
C MET A 108 -7.50 15.95 6.96
N MET A 109 -8.34 15.57 5.99
CA MET A 109 -7.96 15.62 4.59
C MET A 109 -7.68 17.05 4.14
N SER A 110 -8.45 18.05 4.63
CA SER A 110 -8.25 19.45 4.31
C SER A 110 -6.92 19.98 4.83
N LYS A 111 -6.60 19.70 6.10
CA LYS A 111 -5.31 20.04 6.71
C LYS A 111 -4.14 19.38 5.98
N PHE A 112 -4.26 18.08 5.74
CA PHE A 112 -3.27 17.31 5.00
C PHE A 112 -3.00 17.90 3.61
N LEU A 113 -4.05 18.22 2.86
CA LEU A 113 -3.93 18.79 1.52
C LEU A 113 -3.26 20.16 1.53
N ASN A 114 -3.55 20.99 2.52
CA ASN A 114 -2.90 22.30 2.68
C ASN A 114 -1.40 22.17 2.99
N VAL A 115 -1.06 21.23 3.87
CA VAL A 115 0.34 20.93 4.23
C VAL A 115 1.08 20.30 3.04
N SER A 116 0.45 19.37 2.32
CA SER A 116 1.05 18.66 1.18
C SER A 116 1.33 19.57 -0.01
N ASP A 117 0.49 20.56 -0.27
CA ASP A 117 0.70 21.50 -1.38
C ASP A 117 1.83 22.51 -1.11
N GLY A 118 2.10 22.82 0.15
CA GLY A 118 3.11 23.80 0.55
C GLY A 118 4.40 23.16 1.05
N LEU A 119 4.41 22.77 2.32
CA LEU A 119 5.61 22.39 3.06
C LEU A 119 6.18 21.04 2.64
N ILE A 120 5.36 20.03 2.36
CA ILE A 120 5.82 18.68 2.00
C ILE A 120 6.62 18.70 0.69
N LYS A 121 6.18 19.50 -0.29
CA LYS A 121 6.90 19.68 -1.55
C LYS A 121 8.31 20.26 -1.35
N ILE A 122 8.43 21.22 -0.46
CA ILE A 122 9.71 21.90 -0.18
C ILE A 122 10.67 20.93 0.52
N MET A 123 10.17 20.07 1.41
CA MET A 123 10.98 19.17 2.23
C MET A 123 11.28 17.82 1.56
N ASN A 124 10.82 17.60 0.33
CA ASN A 124 10.97 16.35 -0.42
C ASN A 124 10.54 15.07 0.34
N LYS A 125 9.55 15.21 1.22
CA LYS A 125 8.98 14.10 2.00
C LYS A 125 8.01 13.32 1.13
N LYS A 126 7.99 12.00 1.27
CA LYS A 126 7.08 11.10 0.55
C LYS A 126 6.02 10.55 1.49
N MET A 127 4.82 10.33 0.98
CA MET A 127 3.70 9.78 1.76
C MET A 127 3.02 8.67 0.98
N ILE A 128 2.88 7.52 1.62
CA ILE A 128 2.29 6.33 1.01
C ILE A 128 1.13 5.86 1.87
N PHE A 129 -0.03 5.73 1.27
CA PHE A 129 -1.24 5.23 1.91
C PHE A 129 -1.59 3.86 1.35
N THR A 130 -1.95 2.92 2.21
CA THR A 130 -2.64 1.70 1.80
C THR A 130 -4.08 1.73 2.25
N THR A 131 -4.96 1.10 1.47
CA THR A 131 -6.38 0.97 1.80
C THR A 131 -6.97 -0.30 1.19
N ASN A 132 -8.01 -0.83 1.81
CA ASN A 132 -8.79 -1.94 1.29
C ASN A 132 -10.02 -1.48 0.48
N ILE A 133 -10.18 -0.17 0.26
CA ILE A 133 -11.16 0.39 -0.65
C ILE A 133 -10.99 -0.25 -2.03
N SER A 134 -12.08 -0.77 -2.59
CA SER A 134 -12.06 -1.54 -3.84
C SER A 134 -12.27 -0.70 -5.10
N GLN A 135 -12.61 0.59 -4.97
CA GLN A 135 -12.95 1.46 -6.09
C GLN A 135 -12.34 2.84 -5.90
N LEU A 136 -11.66 3.34 -6.93
CA LEU A 136 -11.05 4.67 -6.93
C LEU A 136 -12.07 5.80 -6.65
N SER A 137 -13.32 5.63 -7.08
CA SER A 137 -14.41 6.60 -6.83
C SER A 137 -14.75 6.79 -5.35
N LYS A 138 -14.30 5.89 -4.48
CA LYS A 138 -14.46 5.98 -3.03
C LYS A 138 -13.27 6.65 -2.34
N ILE A 139 -12.31 7.16 -3.09
CA ILE A 139 -11.18 7.96 -2.59
C ILE A 139 -11.47 9.43 -2.87
N ASP A 140 -11.20 10.30 -1.89
CA ASP A 140 -11.44 11.74 -2.02
C ASP A 140 -10.77 12.32 -3.27
N ALA A 141 -11.56 12.90 -4.15
CA ALA A 141 -11.08 13.45 -5.42
C ALA A 141 -10.05 14.59 -5.26
N ALA A 142 -10.03 15.28 -4.11
CA ALA A 142 -9.04 16.32 -3.86
C ALA A 142 -7.62 15.77 -3.71
N LEU A 143 -7.48 14.52 -3.24
CA LEU A 143 -6.20 13.82 -3.18
C LEU A 143 -5.66 13.51 -4.58
N LEU A 144 -6.56 13.21 -5.52
CA LEU A 144 -6.23 12.76 -6.87
C LEU A 144 -5.81 13.91 -7.82
N ARG A 145 -5.80 15.15 -7.34
CA ARG A 145 -5.46 16.30 -8.18
C ARG A 145 -4.02 16.21 -8.71
N PRO A 146 -3.79 16.58 -9.98
CA PRO A 146 -2.46 16.64 -10.57
C PRO A 146 -1.47 17.43 -9.71
N GLY A 147 -0.26 16.89 -9.56
CA GLY A 147 0.82 17.52 -8.78
C GLY A 147 0.82 17.22 -7.28
N ARG A 148 -0.25 16.60 -6.74
CA ARG A 148 -0.30 16.06 -5.37
C ARG A 148 -0.04 14.57 -5.34
N CYS A 149 -0.91 13.81 -6.00
CA CYS A 149 -0.81 12.38 -6.09
C CYS A 149 0.04 11.99 -7.30
N PHE A 150 1.07 11.19 -7.06
CA PHE A 150 1.87 10.59 -8.11
C PHE A 150 1.05 9.52 -8.85
N ALA A 151 0.46 8.61 -8.08
CA ALA A 151 -0.39 7.56 -8.61
C ALA A 151 -1.36 6.99 -7.55
N CYS A 152 -2.51 6.52 -8.02
CA CYS A 152 -3.36 5.59 -7.29
C CYS A 152 -3.26 4.24 -7.99
N VAL A 153 -2.64 3.27 -7.34
CA VAL A 153 -2.36 1.96 -7.91
C VAL A 153 -3.35 0.95 -7.37
N GLU A 154 -4.09 0.30 -8.28
CA GLU A 154 -4.95 -0.81 -7.94
C GLU A 154 -4.13 -2.08 -7.76
N PHE A 155 -4.18 -2.66 -6.58
CA PHE A 155 -3.65 -3.97 -6.25
C PHE A 155 -4.78 -4.98 -6.37
N ARG A 156 -4.93 -5.57 -7.54
CA ARG A 156 -5.97 -6.55 -7.85
C ARG A 156 -5.48 -7.98 -7.67
N GLU A 157 -6.40 -8.91 -7.71
CA GLU A 157 -6.05 -10.33 -7.85
C GLU A 157 -5.44 -10.61 -9.23
N LEU A 158 -4.60 -11.63 -9.29
CA LEU A 158 -3.98 -12.13 -10.51
C LEU A 158 -4.96 -13.02 -11.27
N THR A 159 -4.98 -12.94 -12.58
CA THR A 159 -5.65 -13.95 -13.41
C THR A 159 -4.94 -15.30 -13.28
N SER A 160 -5.58 -16.39 -13.71
CA SER A 160 -4.96 -17.74 -13.70
C SER A 160 -3.62 -17.77 -14.44
N GLN A 161 -3.50 -17.06 -15.56
CA GLN A 161 -2.26 -16.99 -16.33
C GLN A 161 -1.17 -16.21 -15.57
N GLU A 162 -1.52 -15.06 -14.98
CA GLU A 162 -0.60 -14.25 -14.18
C GLU A 162 -0.15 -14.98 -12.92
N ALA A 163 -1.07 -15.71 -12.26
CA ALA A 163 -0.75 -16.54 -11.11
C ALA A 163 0.25 -17.65 -11.43
N GLY A 164 0.08 -18.31 -12.58
CA GLY A 164 1.03 -19.31 -13.08
C GLY A 164 2.41 -18.71 -13.35
N ALA A 165 2.49 -17.54 -13.99
CA ALA A 165 3.74 -16.84 -14.25
C ALA A 165 4.42 -16.40 -12.93
N ALA A 166 3.66 -15.84 -12.00
CA ALA A 166 4.15 -15.42 -10.69
C ALA A 166 4.67 -16.61 -9.86
N ALA A 167 3.96 -17.74 -9.87
CA ALA A 167 4.38 -18.94 -9.18
C ALA A 167 5.68 -19.52 -9.75
N LEU A 168 5.81 -19.52 -11.09
CA LEU A 168 7.02 -19.95 -11.76
C LEU A 168 8.23 -19.07 -11.39
N ALA A 169 8.05 -17.75 -11.44
CA ALA A 169 9.08 -16.79 -11.06
C ALA A 169 9.54 -16.96 -9.61
N ALA A 170 8.60 -17.28 -8.71
CA ALA A 170 8.85 -17.54 -7.30
C ALA A 170 9.43 -18.95 -7.01
N GLY A 171 9.56 -19.81 -8.01
CA GLY A 171 10.00 -21.19 -7.82
C GLY A 171 9.03 -22.06 -7.03
N LEU A 172 7.74 -21.74 -7.06
CA LEU A 172 6.71 -22.51 -6.36
C LEU A 172 6.39 -23.79 -7.11
N ALA A 173 5.95 -24.81 -6.35
CA ALA A 173 5.55 -26.09 -6.93
C ALA A 173 4.39 -25.91 -7.93
N PRO A 174 4.36 -26.67 -9.03
CA PRO A 174 3.26 -26.66 -9.98
C PRO A 174 1.91 -26.91 -9.30
N ARG A 175 0.91 -26.13 -9.70
CA ARG A 175 -0.47 -26.21 -9.20
C ARG A 175 -1.43 -25.96 -10.36
N ASP A 176 -2.65 -26.47 -10.27
CA ASP A 176 -3.71 -26.12 -11.22
C ASP A 176 -4.21 -24.69 -10.94
N TRP A 177 -3.63 -23.73 -11.64
CA TRP A 177 -4.01 -22.32 -11.56
C TRP A 177 -5.34 -22.03 -12.27
N HIS A 178 -5.88 -22.96 -13.05
CA HIS A 178 -7.16 -22.80 -13.76
C HIS A 178 -8.37 -23.23 -12.93
N SER A 179 -8.16 -23.76 -11.73
CA SER A 179 -9.24 -24.16 -10.82
C SER A 179 -10.07 -22.97 -10.31
N GLN A 180 -9.55 -21.73 -10.41
CA GLN A 180 -10.22 -20.48 -10.08
C GLN A 180 -9.92 -19.43 -11.14
N ASN A 181 -10.80 -18.42 -11.27
CA ASN A 181 -10.61 -17.34 -12.23
C ASN A 181 -9.54 -16.33 -11.80
N THR A 182 -9.44 -16.09 -10.49
CA THR A 182 -8.51 -15.11 -9.91
C THR A 182 -7.85 -15.65 -8.66
N TRP A 183 -6.67 -15.11 -8.35
CA TRP A 183 -5.83 -15.50 -7.24
C TRP A 183 -5.26 -14.29 -6.52
N SER A 184 -5.43 -14.20 -5.21
CA SER A 184 -4.66 -13.22 -4.45
C SER A 184 -3.20 -13.66 -4.37
N LEU A 185 -2.29 -12.70 -4.25
CA LEU A 185 -0.87 -13.01 -4.10
C LEU A 185 -0.60 -13.89 -2.85
N ALA A 186 -1.35 -13.67 -1.78
CA ALA A 186 -1.27 -14.48 -0.57
C ALA A 186 -1.60 -15.95 -0.82
N HIS A 187 -2.58 -16.25 -1.68
CA HIS A 187 -2.95 -17.63 -2.04
C HIS A 187 -1.83 -18.37 -2.78
N LEU A 188 -0.96 -17.68 -3.54
CA LEU A 188 0.16 -18.33 -4.22
C LEU A 188 1.11 -18.99 -3.22
N PHE A 189 1.35 -18.35 -2.08
CA PHE A 189 2.29 -18.80 -1.05
C PHE A 189 1.66 -19.68 0.01
N GLN A 190 0.34 -19.85 -0.01
CA GLN A 190 -0.36 -20.74 0.90
C GLN A 190 -0.03 -22.21 0.55
N LYS A 191 0.43 -22.98 1.52
CA LYS A 191 0.65 -24.41 1.35
C LYS A 191 -0.68 -25.13 1.13
N PRO A 192 -0.76 -26.10 0.20
CA PRO A 192 -2.01 -26.83 -0.10
C PRO A 192 -2.67 -27.48 1.12
N ASP A 193 -1.88 -27.86 2.12
CA ASP A 193 -2.33 -28.60 3.31
C ASP A 193 -2.47 -27.74 4.56
N GLU A 194 -2.29 -26.42 4.48
CA GLU A 194 -2.56 -25.56 5.63
C GLU A 194 -4.06 -25.37 5.81
N PRO A 195 -4.65 -25.86 6.92
CA PRO A 195 -6.07 -25.71 7.15
C PRO A 195 -6.41 -24.23 7.26
N VAL A 196 -7.38 -23.78 6.48
CA VAL A 196 -8.03 -22.50 6.70
C VAL A 196 -8.39 -22.39 8.20
N ALA A 197 -7.93 -21.33 8.86
CA ALA A 197 -8.05 -21.16 10.29
C ALA A 197 -9.43 -21.63 10.79
N LYS A 198 -9.44 -22.66 11.64
CA LYS A 198 -10.69 -23.19 12.19
C LYS A 198 -11.37 -22.07 12.97
N LYS A 199 -12.58 -21.67 12.57
CA LYS A 199 -13.43 -20.81 13.37
C LYS A 199 -13.78 -21.54 14.66
N PHE A 200 -13.08 -21.25 15.73
CA PHE A 200 -13.52 -21.68 17.05
C PHE A 200 -14.77 -20.86 17.42
N ARG A 201 -15.93 -21.49 17.36
CA ARG A 201 -17.11 -20.96 18.05
C ARG A 201 -16.87 -21.19 19.54
N MET A 202 -16.55 -20.15 20.28
CA MET A 202 -16.68 -20.18 21.72
C MET A 202 -18.19 -20.19 22.03
N GLY A 203 -18.72 -21.38 22.36
CA GLY A 203 -20.04 -21.52 22.95
C GLY A 203 -19.95 -21.03 24.37
N PHE A 204 -20.56 -19.90 24.67
CA PHE A 204 -20.94 -19.60 26.05
C PHE A 204 -22.09 -20.56 26.38
N GLY A 205 -21.78 -21.58 27.17
CA GLY A 205 -22.79 -22.45 27.78
C GLY A 205 -23.61 -21.63 28.77
N SER A 206 -24.91 -21.74 28.62
CA SER A 206 -25.94 -21.28 29.59
C SER A 206 -25.79 -21.95 30.93
#